data_14736c2b8da36afeae6e2ea70f2b9aa0
#
_entry.id   14736c2b8da36afeae6e2ea70f2b9aa0
#
_cell.length_a   1.000
_cell.length_b   1.000
_cell.length_c   1.000
_cell.angle_alpha   90.00
_cell.angle_beta   90.00
_cell.angle_gamma   90.00
#
_symmetry.space_group_name_H-M   'P 1'
#
loop_
_entity.id
_entity.type
_entity.pdbx_description
1 polymer ?
#
loop_
_entity_poly.entity_id
_entity_poly.type
_entity_poly.pdbx_seq_one_letter_code
_entity_poly.pdbx_strand_id
1 'polypeptide(L)'
;MSLNQPQPTVQEIFKNYTPPVPAYSVVTNLLAEVPAIYLTGVDSVILTNIECGNRKKRRQKTLSRKRKVAVKDCRGLYHQQWQGIPARIELFVDNIVNGIPLWILRIPLICNLIFAEVLFHEVGHHIHYAKVPEHREREGVANYWGKKLRK
;
A
#
# COMPACT_ATOMS: atom_id res chain seq x y z
N MET A 1 0.08 -28.93 -9.20
CA MET A 1 0.50 -27.86 -10.15
C MET A 1 0.47 -26.54 -9.42
N SER A 2 1.62 -26.00 -9.14
CA SER A 2 1.74 -24.64 -8.62
C SER A 2 1.39 -23.70 -9.78
N LEU A 3 0.18 -23.17 -9.80
CA LEU A 3 -0.15 -22.05 -10.67
C LEU A 3 0.72 -20.89 -10.20
N ASN A 4 1.79 -20.62 -10.94
CA ASN A 4 2.57 -19.40 -10.78
C ASN A 4 1.62 -18.22 -11.06
N GLN A 5 0.90 -17.79 -10.04
CA GLN A 5 0.14 -16.54 -10.17
C GLN A 5 1.16 -15.42 -10.22
N PRO A 6 1.08 -14.56 -11.23
CA PRO A 6 2.02 -13.45 -11.35
C PRO A 6 1.89 -12.56 -10.11
N GLN A 7 3.02 -12.24 -9.50
CA GLN A 7 3.06 -11.23 -8.45
C GLN A 7 2.67 -9.87 -9.02
N PRO A 8 2.07 -9.00 -8.21
CA PRO A 8 1.78 -7.63 -8.62
C PRO A 8 3.04 -6.93 -9.14
N THR A 9 2.90 -6.18 -10.22
CA THR A 9 4.00 -5.34 -10.72
C THR A 9 4.20 -4.15 -9.79
N VAL A 10 5.46 -3.85 -9.46
CA VAL A 10 5.80 -2.63 -8.72
C VAL A 10 6.18 -1.55 -9.72
N GLN A 11 5.57 -0.37 -9.60
CA GLN A 11 5.81 0.77 -10.48
C GLN A 11 6.16 1.99 -9.64
N GLU A 12 7.10 2.80 -10.13
CA GLU A 12 7.45 4.09 -9.53
C GLU A 12 6.94 5.23 -10.43
N ILE A 13 6.05 6.04 -9.90
CA ILE A 13 5.49 7.20 -10.58
C ILE A 13 5.58 8.39 -9.64
N PHE A 14 6.67 9.16 -9.73
CA PHE A 14 6.90 10.34 -8.90
C PHE A 14 6.86 11.62 -9.72
N LYS A 15 6.39 12.70 -9.12
CA LYS A 15 6.40 14.03 -9.69
C LYS A 15 7.16 14.98 -8.76
N ASN A 16 8.26 15.56 -9.26
CA ASN A 16 9.11 16.49 -8.51
C ASN A 16 9.57 15.93 -7.15
N TYR A 17 9.80 14.61 -7.09
CA TYR A 17 10.15 13.92 -5.85
C TYR A 17 11.12 12.79 -6.12
N THR A 18 12.15 12.71 -5.29
CA THR A 18 13.10 11.60 -5.26
C THR A 18 13.04 10.95 -3.88
N PRO A 19 12.69 9.66 -3.78
CA PRO A 19 12.65 9.00 -2.48
C PRO A 19 14.03 9.00 -1.80
N PRO A 20 14.10 9.27 -0.49
CA PRO A 20 15.35 9.20 0.25
C PRO A 20 15.80 7.75 0.55
N VAL A 21 15.00 6.77 0.16
CA VAL A 21 15.19 5.34 0.40
C VAL A 21 14.95 4.55 -0.88
N PRO A 22 15.52 3.32 -1.04
CA PRO A 22 15.27 2.47 -2.19
C PRO A 22 13.88 1.80 -2.10
N ALA A 23 12.82 2.61 -2.21
CA ALA A 23 11.44 2.18 -1.99
C ALA A 23 11.02 1.02 -2.90
N TYR A 24 11.45 1.03 -4.17
CA TYR A 24 11.18 -0.06 -5.11
C TYR A 24 11.70 -1.40 -4.59
N SER A 25 12.95 -1.47 -4.19
CA SER A 25 13.57 -2.70 -3.67
C SER A 25 12.93 -3.16 -2.37
N VAL A 26 12.65 -2.21 -1.46
CA VAL A 26 11.98 -2.51 -0.19
C VAL A 26 10.61 -3.14 -0.42
N VAL A 27 9.78 -2.53 -1.25
CA VAL A 27 8.42 -3.01 -1.52
C VAL A 27 8.44 -4.33 -2.29
N THR A 28 9.32 -4.48 -3.27
CA THR A 28 9.46 -5.74 -4.02
C THR A 28 9.82 -6.90 -3.09
N ASN A 29 10.77 -6.69 -2.18
CA ASN A 29 11.16 -7.71 -1.20
C ASN A 29 10.02 -8.05 -0.24
N LEU A 30 9.30 -7.04 0.25
CA LEU A 30 8.15 -7.26 1.13
C LEU A 30 7.02 -8.03 0.44
N LEU A 31 6.74 -7.74 -0.83
CA LEU A 31 5.75 -8.50 -1.60
C LEU A 31 6.14 -9.95 -1.79
N ALA A 32 7.43 -10.24 -1.94
CA ALA A 32 7.94 -11.61 -2.05
C ALA A 32 7.70 -12.44 -0.78
N GLU A 33 7.58 -11.79 0.38
CA GLU A 33 7.27 -12.46 1.65
C GLU A 33 5.77 -12.75 1.83
N VAL A 34 4.91 -12.09 1.07
CA VAL A 34 3.45 -12.31 1.14
C VAL A 34 3.07 -13.56 0.36
N PRO A 35 2.35 -14.52 0.95
CA PRO A 35 1.86 -15.67 0.21
C PRO A 35 1.02 -15.25 -1.01
N ALA A 36 1.30 -15.83 -2.17
CA ALA A 36 0.69 -15.45 -3.45
C ALA A 36 -0.84 -15.47 -3.43
N ILE A 37 -1.44 -16.35 -2.64
CA ILE A 37 -2.88 -16.44 -2.48
C ILE A 37 -3.52 -15.14 -1.96
N TYR A 38 -2.80 -14.36 -1.17
CA TYR A 38 -3.29 -13.09 -0.62
C TYR A 38 -3.13 -11.92 -1.59
N LEU A 39 -2.35 -12.10 -2.64
CA LEU A 39 -2.13 -11.09 -3.68
C LEU A 39 -2.94 -11.36 -4.95
N THR A 40 -3.70 -12.45 -4.97
CA THR A 40 -4.53 -12.81 -6.12
C THR A 40 -5.52 -11.71 -6.46
N GLY A 41 -5.45 -11.20 -7.69
CA GLY A 41 -6.33 -10.12 -8.16
C GLY A 41 -5.77 -8.71 -7.99
N VAL A 42 -4.64 -8.56 -7.29
CA VAL A 42 -3.89 -7.30 -7.28
C VAL A 42 -2.98 -7.25 -8.50
N ASP A 43 -3.18 -6.27 -9.36
CA ASP A 43 -2.41 -6.10 -10.59
C ASP A 43 -1.07 -5.39 -10.33
N SER A 44 -1.12 -4.33 -9.55
CA SER A 44 0.04 -3.47 -9.35
C SER A 44 0.10 -2.82 -7.98
N VAL A 45 1.32 -2.52 -7.56
CA VAL A 45 1.63 -1.66 -6.43
C VAL A 45 2.36 -0.44 -6.97
N ILE A 46 1.78 0.73 -6.81
CA ILE A 46 2.28 2.00 -7.35
C ILE A 46 2.93 2.80 -6.22
N LEU A 47 4.23 3.04 -6.36
CA LEU A 47 4.97 3.95 -5.49
C LEU A 47 4.87 5.34 -6.08
N THR A 48 4.29 6.26 -5.33
CA THR A 48 3.98 7.60 -5.80
C THR A 48 4.17 8.64 -4.70
N ASN A 49 3.93 9.88 -5.02
CA ASN A 49 3.88 10.99 -4.07
C ASN A 49 2.61 11.81 -4.27
N ILE A 50 2.26 12.62 -3.29
CA ILE A 50 0.99 13.35 -3.29
C ILE A 50 0.86 14.31 -4.48
N GLU A 51 1.95 14.86 -4.98
CA GLU A 51 1.91 15.75 -6.14
C GLU A 51 1.49 15.07 -7.45
N CYS A 52 1.62 13.74 -7.55
CA CYS A 52 1.13 12.99 -8.71
C CYS A 52 -0.39 13.01 -8.83
N GLY A 53 -1.12 13.21 -7.72
CA GLY A 53 -2.56 13.35 -7.71
C GLY A 53 -3.00 14.73 -8.21
N ASN A 54 -4.13 14.81 -8.94
CA ASN A 54 -4.72 16.09 -9.24
C ASN A 54 -5.30 16.74 -7.96
N ARG A 55 -5.52 18.07 -7.97
CA ARG A 55 -6.04 18.81 -6.81
C ARG A 55 -7.37 18.24 -6.27
N LYS A 56 -8.25 17.78 -7.16
CA LYS A 56 -9.54 17.21 -6.80
C LYS A 56 -9.36 15.90 -6.03
N LYS A 57 -8.49 15.02 -6.52
CA LYS A 57 -8.17 13.75 -5.86
C LYS A 57 -7.52 13.96 -4.48
N ARG A 58 -6.63 14.95 -4.36
CA ARG A 58 -5.98 15.29 -3.07
C ARG A 58 -6.95 15.76 -1.99
N ARG A 59 -8.06 16.42 -2.38
CA ARG A 59 -9.10 16.89 -1.45
C ARG A 59 -10.14 15.84 -1.11
N GLN A 60 -10.16 14.70 -1.79
CA GLN A 60 -11.05 13.59 -1.46
C GLN A 60 -10.71 13.04 -0.07
N LYS A 61 -11.73 12.56 0.62
CA LYS A 61 -11.58 11.94 1.94
C LYS A 61 -11.81 10.44 1.82
N THR A 62 -11.00 9.69 2.53
CA THR A 62 -11.18 8.25 2.71
C THR A 62 -11.31 7.93 4.19
N LEU A 63 -11.82 6.76 4.51
CA LEU A 63 -11.98 6.31 5.89
C LEU A 63 -10.69 5.68 6.39
N SER A 64 -10.12 6.21 7.47
CA SER A 64 -8.98 5.63 8.16
C SER A 64 -9.25 5.61 9.66
N ARG A 65 -9.14 4.43 10.30
CA ARG A 65 -9.35 4.24 11.74
C ARG A 65 -10.62 4.93 12.28
N LYS A 66 -11.75 4.78 11.57
CA LYS A 66 -13.05 5.42 11.87
C LYS A 66 -13.07 6.95 11.67
N ARG A 67 -12.05 7.54 11.08
CA ARG A 67 -11.98 8.98 10.76
C ARG A 67 -11.91 9.17 9.25
N LYS A 68 -12.57 10.21 8.76
CA LYS A 68 -12.38 10.66 7.37
C LYS A 68 -11.07 11.42 7.28
N VAL A 69 -10.13 10.90 6.52
CA VAL A 69 -8.81 11.50 6.29
C VAL A 69 -8.73 11.98 4.85
N ALA A 70 -8.14 13.15 4.62
CA ALA A 70 -7.88 13.62 3.26
C ALA A 70 -6.85 12.71 2.59
N VAL A 71 -7.03 12.42 1.30
CA VAL A 71 -6.09 11.55 0.54
C VAL A 71 -4.66 12.08 0.61
N LYS A 72 -4.48 13.41 0.65
CA LYS A 72 -3.16 14.05 0.82
C LYS A 72 -2.40 13.64 2.09
N ASP A 73 -3.11 13.16 3.11
CA ASP A 73 -2.53 12.75 4.40
C ASP A 73 -2.42 11.23 4.54
N CYS A 74 -2.87 10.47 3.52
CA CYS A 74 -2.78 9.02 3.50
C CYS A 74 -1.36 8.55 3.18
N ARG A 75 -0.94 7.46 3.81
CA ARG A 75 0.33 6.78 3.50
C ARG A 75 0.16 5.70 2.45
N GLY A 76 -1.01 5.09 2.38
CA GLY A 76 -1.37 4.08 1.38
C GLY A 76 -2.84 4.17 1.04
N LEU A 77 -3.21 3.60 -0.09
CA LEU A 77 -4.59 3.56 -0.57
C LEU A 77 -4.82 2.31 -1.41
N TYR A 78 -5.76 1.48 -0.98
CA TYR A 78 -6.20 0.31 -1.74
C TYR A 78 -7.34 0.71 -2.68
N HIS A 79 -7.22 0.34 -3.94
CA HIS A 79 -8.28 0.45 -4.95
C HIS A 79 -8.79 -0.93 -5.31
N GLN A 80 -10.04 -1.18 -5.00
CA GLN A 80 -10.71 -2.42 -5.38
C GLN A 80 -10.89 -2.53 -6.88
N GLN A 81 -11.07 -3.73 -7.37
CA GLN A 81 -11.44 -3.96 -8.76
C GLN A 81 -12.78 -3.29 -9.08
N TRP A 82 -12.83 -2.54 -10.18
CA TRP A 82 -14.02 -1.81 -10.59
C TRP A 82 -14.11 -1.72 -12.11
N GLN A 83 -15.25 -2.08 -12.68
CA GLN A 83 -15.57 -1.94 -14.12
C GLN A 83 -14.42 -2.42 -15.06
N GLY A 84 -13.85 -3.59 -14.80
CA GLY A 84 -12.75 -4.14 -15.59
C GLY A 84 -11.37 -3.57 -15.27
N ILE A 85 -11.27 -2.58 -14.38
CA ILE A 85 -9.99 -2.09 -13.87
C ILE A 85 -9.58 -3.00 -12.70
N PRO A 86 -8.41 -3.65 -12.75
CA PRO A 86 -7.97 -4.55 -11.70
C PRO A 86 -7.66 -3.81 -10.39
N ALA A 87 -7.65 -4.54 -9.28
CA ALA A 87 -7.27 -4.00 -7.99
C ALA A 87 -5.81 -3.54 -7.99
N ARG A 88 -5.52 -2.45 -7.31
CA ARG A 88 -4.17 -1.89 -7.16
C ARG A 88 -3.98 -1.25 -5.79
N ILE A 89 -2.74 -1.12 -5.38
CA ILE A 89 -2.34 -0.44 -4.16
C ILE A 89 -1.47 0.76 -4.53
N GLU A 90 -1.78 1.92 -3.99
CA GLU A 90 -0.93 3.11 -4.08
C GLU A 90 -0.22 3.33 -2.73
N LEU A 91 1.08 3.56 -2.76
CA LEU A 91 1.88 3.92 -1.59
C LEU A 91 2.46 5.32 -1.80
N PHE A 92 2.09 6.24 -0.92
CA PHE A 92 2.57 7.62 -0.95
C PHE A 92 3.88 7.71 -0.17
N VAL A 93 4.99 7.52 -0.86
CA VAL A 93 6.33 7.39 -0.25
C VAL A 93 6.70 8.64 0.53
N ASP A 94 6.39 9.83 0.04
CA ASP A 94 6.60 11.09 0.74
C ASP A 94 5.89 11.13 2.11
N ASN A 95 4.65 10.67 2.18
CA ASN A 95 3.91 10.59 3.44
C ASN A 95 4.41 9.47 4.36
N ILE A 96 4.85 8.34 3.78
CA ILE A 96 5.39 7.22 4.57
C ILE A 96 6.65 7.64 5.33
N VAL A 97 7.55 8.35 4.68
CA VAL A 97 8.83 8.77 5.28
C VAL A 97 8.77 10.13 5.97
N ASN A 98 7.64 10.84 5.89
CA ASN A 98 7.49 12.17 6.45
C ASN A 98 7.73 12.19 7.96
N GLY A 99 8.55 13.13 8.39
CA GLY A 99 8.88 13.32 9.82
C GLY A 99 9.88 12.30 10.38
N ILE A 100 10.38 11.37 9.57
CA ILE A 100 11.37 10.38 10.00
C ILE A 100 12.77 10.89 9.63
N PRO A 101 13.69 11.02 10.59
CA PRO A 101 15.05 11.44 10.30
C PRO A 101 15.74 10.50 9.31
N LEU A 102 16.54 11.06 8.40
CA LEU A 102 17.22 10.30 7.36
C LEU A 102 18.12 9.18 7.90
N TRP A 103 18.79 9.43 9.03
CA TRP A 103 19.66 8.42 9.65
C TRP A 103 18.88 7.18 10.15
N ILE A 104 17.63 7.36 10.56
CA ILE A 104 16.73 6.25 10.91
C ILE A 104 16.32 5.47 9.66
N LEU A 105 15.96 6.17 8.59
CA LEU A 105 15.59 5.57 7.31
C LEU A 105 16.74 4.75 6.68
N ARG A 106 17.99 5.06 7.00
CA ARG A 106 19.16 4.31 6.55
C ARG A 106 19.36 2.97 7.26
N ILE A 107 18.62 2.71 8.34
CA ILE A 107 18.62 1.43 9.02
C ILE A 107 17.66 0.49 8.26
N PRO A 108 18.17 -0.55 7.55
CA PRO A 108 17.33 -1.36 6.65
C PRO A 108 16.14 -2.00 7.36
N LEU A 109 16.34 -2.51 8.57
CA LEU A 109 15.28 -3.14 9.34
C LEU A 109 14.14 -2.15 9.65
N ILE A 110 14.47 -0.93 10.05
CA ILE A 110 13.47 0.10 10.37
C ILE A 110 12.76 0.55 9.10
N CYS A 111 13.49 0.79 8.03
CA CYS A 111 12.91 1.14 6.73
C CYS A 111 11.92 0.06 6.27
N ASN A 112 12.30 -1.20 6.34
CA ASN A 112 11.40 -2.32 6.00
C ASN A 112 10.15 -2.35 6.87
N LEU A 113 10.27 -2.13 8.18
CA LEU A 113 9.12 -2.13 9.09
C LEU A 113 8.13 -1.00 8.79
N ILE A 114 8.64 0.19 8.47
CA ILE A 114 7.81 1.35 8.14
C ILE A 114 6.99 1.10 6.87
N PHE A 115 7.62 0.59 5.81
CA PHE A 115 6.92 0.24 4.57
C PHE A 115 6.01 -0.97 4.73
N ALA A 116 6.43 -1.98 5.50
CA ALA A 116 5.63 -3.17 5.78
C ALA A 116 4.32 -2.82 6.49
N GLU A 117 4.36 -1.90 7.45
CA GLU A 117 3.16 -1.45 8.15
C GLU A 117 2.10 -0.93 7.18
N VAL A 118 2.48 -0.10 6.23
CA VAL A 118 1.55 0.48 5.26
C VAL A 118 1.14 -0.54 4.21
N LEU A 119 2.10 -1.22 3.58
CA LEU A 119 1.83 -2.19 2.51
C LEU A 119 0.91 -3.31 2.99
N PHE A 120 1.22 -3.91 4.14
CA PHE A 120 0.43 -5.04 4.65
C PHE A 120 -0.93 -4.63 5.16
N HIS A 121 -1.09 -3.38 5.59
CA HIS A 121 -2.40 -2.82 5.88
C HIS A 121 -3.27 -2.76 4.61
N GLU A 122 -2.73 -2.26 3.49
CA GLU A 122 -3.46 -2.19 2.22
C GLU A 122 -3.73 -3.58 1.64
N VAL A 123 -2.81 -4.52 1.78
CA VAL A 123 -3.04 -5.94 1.44
C VAL A 123 -4.17 -6.51 2.31
N GLY A 124 -4.24 -6.11 3.58
CA GLY A 124 -5.34 -6.48 4.48
C GLY A 124 -6.70 -6.02 3.98
N HIS A 125 -6.81 -4.82 3.43
CA HIS A 125 -8.03 -4.34 2.77
C HIS A 125 -8.39 -5.22 1.57
N HIS A 126 -7.41 -5.59 0.75
CA HIS A 126 -7.64 -6.48 -0.39
C HIS A 126 -8.14 -7.85 0.04
N ILE A 127 -7.53 -8.47 1.04
CA ILE A 127 -7.94 -9.78 1.57
C ILE A 127 -9.37 -9.72 2.08
N HIS A 128 -9.70 -8.70 2.85
CA HIS A 128 -11.05 -8.52 3.38
C HIS A 128 -12.07 -8.38 2.24
N TYR A 129 -11.78 -7.53 1.27
CA TYR A 129 -12.66 -7.30 0.12
C TYR A 129 -12.85 -8.56 -0.73
N ALA A 130 -11.78 -9.31 -0.98
CA ALA A 130 -11.84 -10.55 -1.76
C ALA A 130 -12.65 -11.66 -1.09
N LYS A 131 -12.64 -11.72 0.26
CA LYS A 131 -13.38 -12.74 1.02
C LYS A 131 -14.85 -12.37 1.27
N VAL A 132 -15.15 -11.10 1.41
CA VAL A 132 -16.48 -10.61 1.80
C VAL A 132 -16.82 -9.34 1.02
N PRO A 133 -17.02 -9.45 -0.32
CA PRO A 133 -17.20 -8.27 -1.18
C PRO A 133 -18.45 -7.45 -0.86
N GLU A 134 -19.44 -8.05 -0.20
CA GLU A 134 -20.70 -7.38 0.15
C GLU A 134 -20.64 -6.56 1.43
N HIS A 135 -19.59 -6.72 2.23
CA HIS A 135 -19.42 -5.96 3.47
C HIS A 135 -18.53 -4.74 3.22
N ARG A 136 -18.91 -3.62 3.85
CA ARG A 136 -18.06 -2.45 3.89
C ARG A 136 -16.70 -2.80 4.48
N GLU A 137 -15.68 -2.30 3.85
CA GLU A 137 -14.31 -2.37 4.29
C GLU A 137 -14.16 -1.91 5.74
N ARG A 138 -13.51 -2.73 6.57
CA ARG A 138 -13.30 -2.43 7.99
C ARG A 138 -11.82 -2.28 8.29
N GLU A 139 -11.46 -1.14 8.81
CA GLU A 139 -10.10 -0.83 9.26
C GLU A 139 -9.56 -1.87 10.26
N GLY A 140 -10.40 -2.38 11.14
CA GLY A 140 -10.00 -3.42 12.10
C GLY A 140 -9.52 -4.72 11.44
N VAL A 141 -10.13 -5.12 10.33
CA VAL A 141 -9.73 -6.32 9.57
C VAL A 141 -8.40 -6.07 8.84
N ALA A 142 -8.25 -4.91 8.22
CA ALA A 142 -7.00 -4.53 7.56
C ALA A 142 -5.84 -4.47 8.56
N ASN A 143 -6.05 -3.90 9.74
CA ASN A 143 -5.07 -3.88 10.81
C ASN A 143 -4.69 -5.28 11.31
N TYR A 144 -5.67 -6.19 11.43
CA TYR A 144 -5.41 -7.59 11.79
C TYR A 144 -4.48 -8.27 10.77
N TRP A 145 -4.80 -8.15 9.48
CA TRP A 145 -3.99 -8.74 8.42
C TRP A 145 -2.61 -8.08 8.32
N GLY A 146 -2.55 -6.76 8.47
CA GLY A 146 -1.29 -6.04 8.52
C GLY A 146 -0.35 -6.56 9.61
N LYS A 147 -0.87 -6.85 10.80
CA LYS A 147 -0.09 -7.46 11.89
C LYS A 147 0.28 -8.92 11.61
N LYS A 148 -0.64 -9.69 11.04
CA LYS A 148 -0.41 -11.11 10.72
C LYS A 148 0.66 -11.31 9.67
N LEU A 149 0.69 -10.48 8.63
CA LEU A 149 1.66 -10.57 7.53
C LEU A 149 3.06 -10.10 7.93
N ARG A 150 3.19 -9.31 9.01
CA ARG A 150 4.49 -8.86 9.53
C ARG A 150 5.21 -9.89 10.42
N LYS A 151 4.57 -10.98 10.77
CA LYS A 151 5.18 -12.10 11.53
C LYS A 151 5.90 -13.04 10.58
#